data_b49aca0d3569e2e771565ff146908b39
#
_entry.id   b49aca0d3569e2e771565ff146908b39
#
_cell.length_a   1.000
_cell.length_b   1.000
_cell.length_c   1.000
_cell.angle_alpha   90.00
_cell.angle_beta   90.00
_cell.angle_gamma   90.00
#
_symmetry.space_group_name_H-M   'P 1'
#
loop_
_entity.id
_entity.type
_entity.pdbx_description
1 polymer ?
#
loop_
_entity_poly.entity_id
_entity_poly.type
_entity_poly.pdbx_seq_one_letter_code
_entity_poly.pdbx_strand_id
1 'polypeptide(L)'
;MSKRMWVSGMLAFLCMLNLLGTAALAAEPPAIGTNAEAAALVDVKSGRVLYSKRGDRPMRIASLTKIMTAIVAIEESKLTDIVKVSTRAAGKEGSSLYLKAGQEMSLKHMLYGLMLRSGNDAATAIAEHVGGSVEGFAVMMNRKAEQIGLDHSNFTNPSGLDESADHYSSADDLAKLAAYSLKNPTFQEIVQTKMIKVPNPNESWEYTWFNKNKMLGLFDGADGVKTGYTKLAKRCLVSSATRNGQQLVVVTLNDGDDWADHTRLLQWGFEHYPLVPLLQKGQAVDGTPYVTERDFSYPLLSVEKDRVTAEPEPFPPDSLDSRLGEKGTLRLKLDDRLIGTVPLVDPASPRLKAADKAAFGFQATDADMSVWNAWSVTLRKAIRAMFSPGV
;
A
#
# COMPACT_ATOMS: atom_id res chain seq x y z
N MET A 1 45.12 -59.25 -6.38
CA MET A 1 44.45 -57.97 -6.19
C MET A 1 43.13 -58.25 -5.53
N SER A 2 42.98 -57.84 -4.29
CA SER A 2 41.97 -58.34 -3.38
C SER A 2 40.57 -57.67 -3.56
N LYS A 3 39.52 -58.49 -3.34
CA LYS A 3 38.10 -58.05 -3.33
C LYS A 3 37.84 -56.78 -2.47
N ARG A 4 38.76 -56.48 -1.53
CA ARG A 4 38.69 -55.23 -0.69
C ARG A 4 38.89 -53.91 -1.48
N MET A 5 39.69 -53.90 -2.54
CA MET A 5 39.94 -52.72 -3.35
C MET A 5 38.71 -52.32 -4.20
N TRP A 6 37.92 -53.30 -4.65
CA TRP A 6 36.69 -53.05 -5.43
C TRP A 6 35.57 -52.51 -4.56
N VAL A 7 35.46 -52.97 -3.31
CA VAL A 7 34.43 -52.47 -2.37
C VAL A 7 34.74 -51.03 -1.94
N SER A 8 36.01 -50.66 -1.72
CA SER A 8 36.40 -49.29 -1.37
C SER A 8 36.18 -48.30 -2.54
N GLY A 9 36.42 -48.71 -3.79
CA GLY A 9 36.17 -47.90 -4.97
C GLY A 9 34.66 -47.65 -5.21
N MET A 10 33.85 -48.67 -4.95
CA MET A 10 32.39 -48.55 -5.12
C MET A 10 31.76 -47.71 -4.02
N LEU A 11 32.26 -47.77 -2.77
CA LEU A 11 31.81 -46.89 -1.68
C LEU A 11 32.19 -45.41 -1.92
N ALA A 12 33.40 -45.14 -2.43
CA ALA A 12 33.84 -43.79 -2.78
C ALA A 12 33.03 -43.21 -3.94
N PHE A 13 32.65 -44.04 -4.93
CA PHE A 13 31.82 -43.62 -6.04
C PHE A 13 30.35 -43.37 -5.60
N LEU A 14 29.81 -44.16 -4.67
CA LEU A 14 28.48 -43.89 -4.08
C LEU A 14 28.47 -42.61 -3.22
N CYS A 15 29.55 -42.30 -2.51
CA CYS A 15 29.68 -41.04 -1.75
C CYS A 15 29.83 -39.84 -2.68
N MET A 16 30.49 -39.95 -3.82
CA MET A 16 30.57 -38.87 -4.81
C MET A 16 29.24 -38.61 -5.50
N LEU A 17 28.39 -39.62 -5.71
CA LEU A 17 27.03 -39.39 -6.26
C LEU A 17 26.09 -38.64 -5.30
N ASN A 18 26.32 -38.72 -3.98
CA ASN A 18 25.54 -37.97 -3.00
C ASN A 18 26.01 -36.52 -2.83
N LEU A 19 27.17 -36.14 -3.42
CA LEU A 19 27.68 -34.76 -3.44
C LEU A 19 27.23 -33.98 -4.69
N LEU A 20 26.53 -34.59 -5.63
CA LEU A 20 25.74 -33.91 -6.61
C LEU A 20 24.46 -33.44 -5.89
N GLY A 21 24.63 -32.43 -5.03
CA GLY A 21 23.53 -31.67 -4.49
C GLY A 21 22.65 -31.27 -5.67
N THR A 22 21.44 -31.80 -5.73
CA THR A 22 20.41 -31.27 -6.61
C THR A 22 20.34 -29.79 -6.29
N ALA A 23 20.94 -28.94 -7.13
CA ALA A 23 20.54 -27.58 -7.19
C ALA A 23 19.02 -27.66 -7.42
N ALA A 24 18.25 -27.49 -6.34
CA ALA A 24 16.82 -27.35 -6.45
C ALA A 24 16.66 -26.13 -7.37
N LEU A 25 16.35 -26.36 -8.63
CA LEU A 25 15.84 -25.34 -9.52
C LEU A 25 14.71 -24.70 -8.72
N ALA A 26 14.95 -23.49 -8.23
CA ALA A 26 13.96 -22.77 -7.46
C ALA A 26 12.77 -22.59 -8.38
N ALA A 27 11.73 -23.39 -8.14
CA ALA A 27 10.56 -23.46 -8.97
C ALA A 27 9.81 -22.13 -8.88
N GLU A 28 9.22 -21.70 -9.98
CA GLU A 28 8.21 -20.63 -9.95
C GLU A 28 7.16 -20.99 -8.88
N PRO A 29 6.60 -19.98 -8.19
CA PRO A 29 5.58 -20.24 -7.19
C PRO A 29 4.41 -20.97 -7.83
N PRO A 30 3.75 -21.89 -7.11
CA PRO A 30 2.61 -22.62 -7.65
C PRO A 30 1.54 -21.62 -8.10
N ALA A 31 0.94 -21.89 -9.27
CA ALA A 31 -0.11 -21.05 -9.79
C ALA A 31 -1.27 -20.97 -8.78
N ILE A 32 -1.70 -19.74 -8.47
CA ILE A 32 -2.83 -19.47 -7.59
C ILE A 32 -3.98 -18.88 -8.41
N GLY A 33 -5.20 -19.29 -8.11
CA GLY A 33 -6.41 -18.77 -8.73
C GLY A 33 -7.40 -18.23 -7.70
N THR A 34 -8.32 -17.38 -8.18
CA THR A 34 -9.43 -16.83 -7.40
C THR A 34 -10.74 -17.00 -8.14
N ASN A 35 -11.86 -17.00 -7.40
CA ASN A 35 -13.22 -16.94 -7.97
C ASN A 35 -13.59 -15.52 -8.39
N ALA A 36 -12.83 -14.52 -7.98
CA ALA A 36 -13.04 -13.13 -8.34
C ALA A 36 -13.00 -12.90 -9.85
N GLU A 37 -13.78 -11.96 -10.35
CA GLU A 37 -13.69 -11.50 -11.73
C GLU A 37 -12.40 -10.73 -11.99
N ALA A 38 -11.99 -9.88 -11.04
CA ALA A 38 -10.67 -9.23 -11.00
C ALA A 38 -10.08 -9.30 -9.60
N ALA A 39 -8.76 -9.44 -9.50
CA ALA A 39 -8.06 -9.49 -8.22
C ALA A 39 -6.64 -8.94 -8.33
N ALA A 40 -6.10 -8.43 -7.21
CA ALA A 40 -4.73 -7.99 -7.06
C ALA A 40 -4.17 -8.34 -5.68
N LEU A 41 -2.87 -8.64 -5.61
CA LEU A 41 -2.10 -8.77 -4.37
C LEU A 41 -0.85 -7.90 -4.48
N VAL A 42 -0.63 -7.02 -3.50
CA VAL A 42 0.46 -6.03 -3.53
C VAL A 42 1.17 -6.01 -2.19
N ASP A 43 2.49 -5.83 -2.21
CA ASP A 43 3.28 -5.46 -1.02
C ASP A 43 3.17 -3.96 -0.76
N VAL A 44 2.75 -3.58 0.44
CA VAL A 44 2.44 -2.18 0.79
C VAL A 44 3.67 -1.28 0.74
N LYS A 45 4.82 -1.79 1.18
CA LYS A 45 6.04 -0.98 1.30
C LYS A 45 6.66 -0.71 -0.06
N SER A 46 6.82 -1.75 -0.86
CA SER A 46 7.47 -1.67 -2.18
C SER A 46 6.53 -1.26 -3.32
N GLY A 47 5.21 -1.44 -3.15
CA GLY A 47 4.24 -1.30 -4.22
C GLY A 47 4.32 -2.44 -5.25
N ARG A 48 5.12 -3.49 -4.99
CA ARG A 48 5.25 -4.62 -5.91
C ARG A 48 3.93 -5.37 -6.04
N VAL A 49 3.43 -5.50 -7.27
CA VAL A 49 2.32 -6.40 -7.61
C VAL A 49 2.85 -7.83 -7.60
N LEU A 50 2.31 -8.68 -6.71
CA LEU A 50 2.69 -10.08 -6.55
C LEU A 50 1.76 -11.00 -7.33
N TYR A 51 0.51 -10.60 -7.48
CA TYR A 51 -0.51 -11.29 -8.26
C TYR A 51 -1.49 -10.27 -8.85
N SER A 52 -1.89 -10.48 -10.10
CA SER A 52 -2.93 -9.69 -10.77
C SER A 52 -3.73 -10.60 -11.71
N LYS A 53 -5.05 -10.52 -11.62
CA LYS A 53 -6.02 -11.18 -12.49
C LYS A 53 -6.96 -10.12 -13.03
N ARG A 54 -6.81 -9.73 -14.31
CA ARG A 54 -7.58 -8.63 -14.92
C ARG A 54 -7.56 -7.38 -14.02
N GLY A 55 -6.40 -7.14 -13.39
CA GLY A 55 -6.27 -6.15 -12.32
C GLY A 55 -6.47 -4.72 -12.80
N ASP A 56 -6.18 -4.43 -14.05
CA ASP A 56 -6.34 -3.14 -14.73
C ASP A 56 -7.78 -2.85 -15.21
N ARG A 57 -8.67 -3.86 -15.19
CA ARG A 57 -10.02 -3.72 -15.72
C ARG A 57 -10.89 -2.79 -14.86
N PRO A 58 -11.45 -1.70 -15.41
CA PRO A 58 -12.41 -0.86 -14.71
C PRO A 58 -13.69 -1.64 -14.38
N MET A 59 -14.08 -1.60 -13.12
CA MET A 59 -15.27 -2.28 -12.61
C MET A 59 -16.00 -1.42 -11.57
N ARG A 60 -17.25 -1.72 -11.29
CA ARG A 60 -17.97 -1.16 -10.13
C ARG A 60 -17.35 -1.71 -8.85
N ILE A 61 -17.14 -0.84 -7.88
CA ILE A 61 -16.36 -1.14 -6.67
C ILE A 61 -17.15 -1.06 -5.36
N ALA A 62 -18.43 -0.72 -5.46
CA ALA A 62 -19.28 -0.56 -4.28
C ALA A 62 -18.59 0.30 -3.20
N SER A 63 -18.78 -0.05 -1.93
CA SER A 63 -18.24 0.69 -0.79
C SER A 63 -16.71 0.63 -0.61
N LEU A 64 -15.95 0.01 -1.51
CA LEU A 64 -14.49 0.16 -1.52
C LEU A 64 -14.08 1.60 -1.82
N THR A 65 -14.94 2.37 -2.49
CA THR A 65 -14.87 3.84 -2.65
C THR A 65 -14.54 4.58 -1.35
N LYS A 66 -15.03 4.07 -0.21
CA LYS A 66 -14.84 4.73 1.10
C LYS A 66 -13.39 4.74 1.58
N ILE A 67 -12.51 3.94 0.97
CA ILE A 67 -11.06 4.02 1.19
C ILE A 67 -10.57 5.39 0.71
N MET A 68 -10.94 5.79 -0.52
CA MET A 68 -10.62 7.11 -1.07
C MET A 68 -11.26 8.23 -0.24
N THR A 69 -12.53 8.08 0.14
CA THR A 69 -13.22 9.06 0.99
C THR A 69 -12.51 9.27 2.31
N ALA A 70 -12.09 8.19 2.98
CA ALA A 70 -11.41 8.26 4.26
C ALA A 70 -10.04 8.94 4.14
N ILE A 71 -9.21 8.54 3.18
CA ILE A 71 -7.86 9.11 3.08
C ILE A 71 -7.88 10.58 2.68
N VAL A 72 -8.75 11.00 1.76
CA VAL A 72 -8.92 12.42 1.40
C VAL A 72 -9.38 13.23 2.61
N ALA A 73 -10.36 12.73 3.38
CA ALA A 73 -10.83 13.44 4.56
C ALA A 73 -9.76 13.56 5.66
N ILE A 74 -8.94 12.53 5.86
CA ILE A 74 -7.84 12.53 6.84
C ILE A 74 -6.75 13.55 6.45
N GLU A 75 -6.45 13.67 5.17
CA GLU A 75 -5.38 14.53 4.67
C GLU A 75 -5.79 16.00 4.53
N GLU A 76 -7.07 16.27 4.26
CA GLU A 76 -7.58 17.61 3.94
C GLU A 76 -8.29 18.31 5.11
N SER A 77 -8.47 17.63 6.26
CA SER A 77 -9.22 18.18 7.41
C SER A 77 -8.63 17.73 8.74
N LYS A 78 -9.00 18.41 9.82
CA LYS A 78 -8.60 18.02 11.18
C LYS A 78 -9.57 16.97 11.73
N LEU A 79 -9.05 15.93 12.34
CA LEU A 79 -9.86 14.85 12.95
C LEU A 79 -10.81 15.34 14.04
N THR A 80 -10.51 16.49 14.64
CA THR A 80 -11.32 17.14 15.67
C THR A 80 -12.44 18.01 15.13
N ASP A 81 -12.47 18.26 13.80
CA ASP A 81 -13.52 19.08 13.19
C ASP A 81 -14.90 18.45 13.44
N ILE A 82 -15.88 19.31 13.70
CA ILE A 82 -17.25 18.89 13.93
C ILE A 82 -18.00 18.86 12.60
N VAL A 83 -18.39 17.65 12.20
CA VAL A 83 -19.16 17.41 10.99
C VAL A 83 -20.64 17.46 11.35
N LYS A 84 -21.38 18.35 10.67
CA LYS A 84 -22.82 18.48 10.80
C LYS A 84 -23.54 17.71 9.70
N VAL A 85 -24.46 16.85 10.08
CA VAL A 85 -25.23 16.01 9.17
C VAL A 85 -26.31 16.82 8.48
N SER A 86 -26.27 16.93 7.15
CA SER A 86 -27.31 17.58 6.36
C SER A 86 -28.55 16.68 6.20
N THR A 87 -29.65 17.27 5.74
CA THR A 87 -30.85 16.49 5.35
C THR A 87 -30.54 15.51 4.21
N ARG A 88 -29.67 15.90 3.26
CA ARG A 88 -29.21 15.05 2.16
C ARG A 88 -28.43 13.83 2.69
N ALA A 89 -27.54 14.04 3.66
CA ALA A 89 -26.74 12.98 4.26
C ALA A 89 -27.60 12.02 5.06
N ALA A 90 -28.50 12.51 5.92
CA ALA A 90 -29.41 11.70 6.74
C ALA A 90 -30.37 10.81 5.92
N GLY A 91 -30.71 11.25 4.69
CA GLY A 91 -31.59 10.51 3.79
C GLY A 91 -30.92 9.48 2.88
N LYS A 92 -29.61 9.24 3.02
CA LYS A 92 -28.89 8.31 2.12
C LYS A 92 -29.30 6.86 2.36
N GLU A 93 -29.64 6.19 1.24
CA GLU A 93 -30.01 4.79 1.22
C GLU A 93 -28.83 3.83 1.44
N GLY A 94 -29.14 2.55 1.65
CA GLY A 94 -28.17 1.48 1.80
C GLY A 94 -27.61 1.35 3.21
N SER A 95 -26.31 1.04 3.36
CA SER A 95 -25.67 0.97 4.68
C SER A 95 -25.66 2.33 5.35
N SER A 96 -26.24 2.45 6.54
CA SER A 96 -26.39 3.70 7.28
C SER A 96 -25.96 3.55 8.74
N LEU A 97 -25.54 4.65 9.35
CA LEU A 97 -25.37 4.81 10.80
C LEU A 97 -26.67 5.32 11.44
N TYR A 98 -27.67 5.67 10.62
CA TYR A 98 -28.95 6.29 11.02
C TYR A 98 -28.74 7.65 11.68
N LEU A 99 -27.82 8.44 11.13
CA LEU A 99 -27.57 9.81 11.58
C LEU A 99 -28.79 10.71 11.30
N LYS A 100 -29.10 11.58 12.26
CA LYS A 100 -30.23 12.52 12.14
C LYS A 100 -29.76 13.84 11.50
N ALA A 101 -30.58 14.49 10.70
CA ALA A 101 -30.30 15.83 10.18
C ALA A 101 -30.03 16.81 11.34
N GLY A 102 -29.00 17.63 11.22
CA GLY A 102 -28.54 18.52 12.29
C GLY A 102 -27.65 17.88 13.35
N GLN A 103 -27.51 16.55 13.36
CA GLN A 103 -26.61 15.86 14.28
C GLN A 103 -25.15 16.28 14.02
N GLU A 104 -24.39 16.45 15.09
CA GLU A 104 -22.98 16.84 15.04
C GLU A 104 -22.11 15.73 15.63
N MET A 105 -20.99 15.46 14.97
CA MET A 105 -20.03 14.43 15.38
C MET A 105 -18.63 14.80 14.89
N SER A 106 -17.58 14.45 15.66
CA SER A 106 -16.22 14.70 15.19
C SER A 106 -15.90 13.91 13.92
N LEU A 107 -15.07 14.46 13.04
CA LEU A 107 -14.61 13.79 11.81
C LEU A 107 -14.00 12.44 12.13
N LYS A 108 -13.23 12.31 13.23
CA LYS A 108 -12.66 11.02 13.66
C LYS A 108 -13.76 9.97 13.87
N HIS A 109 -14.82 10.30 14.57
CA HIS A 109 -15.93 9.36 14.81
C HIS A 109 -16.71 9.05 13.52
N MET A 110 -16.92 10.07 12.66
CA MET A 110 -17.54 9.85 11.34
C MET A 110 -16.73 8.87 10.49
N LEU A 111 -15.38 8.96 10.50
CA LEU A 111 -14.48 8.05 9.80
C LEU A 111 -14.58 6.61 10.34
N TYR A 112 -14.70 6.42 11.65
CA TYR A 112 -14.98 5.09 12.21
C TYR A 112 -16.30 4.51 11.70
N GLY A 113 -17.37 5.29 11.72
CA GLY A 113 -18.66 4.88 11.17
C GLY A 113 -18.60 4.56 9.68
N LEU A 114 -17.90 5.38 8.92
CA LEU A 114 -17.62 5.20 7.49
C LEU A 114 -16.95 3.85 7.21
N MET A 115 -15.87 3.55 7.91
CA MET A 115 -15.03 2.38 7.60
C MET A 115 -15.57 1.09 8.22
N LEU A 116 -15.97 1.10 9.50
CA LEU A 116 -16.42 -0.09 10.22
C LEU A 116 -17.83 -0.51 9.80
N ARG A 117 -18.75 0.44 9.67
CA ARG A 117 -20.17 0.20 9.39
C ARG A 117 -20.57 0.43 7.94
N SER A 118 -19.66 1.10 7.17
CA SER A 118 -19.93 1.46 5.77
C SER A 118 -21.07 2.49 5.61
N GLY A 119 -21.23 3.43 6.57
CA GLY A 119 -22.31 4.42 6.55
C GLY A 119 -22.27 5.32 5.30
N ASN A 120 -23.34 5.30 4.49
CA ASN A 120 -23.49 6.19 3.33
C ASN A 120 -23.84 7.61 3.76
N ASP A 121 -24.60 7.75 4.85
CA ASP A 121 -24.88 8.98 5.56
C ASP A 121 -23.59 9.66 6.03
N ALA A 122 -22.70 8.92 6.70
CA ALA A 122 -21.39 9.42 7.09
C ALA A 122 -20.53 9.82 5.88
N ALA A 123 -20.52 9.00 4.80
CA ALA A 123 -19.77 9.32 3.58
C ALA A 123 -20.22 10.66 2.98
N THR A 124 -21.53 10.89 2.91
CA THR A 124 -22.13 12.14 2.38
C THR A 124 -21.81 13.32 3.30
N ALA A 125 -21.98 13.17 4.62
CA ALA A 125 -21.69 14.23 5.57
C ALA A 125 -20.21 14.65 5.57
N ILE A 126 -19.30 13.68 5.49
CA ILE A 126 -17.85 13.93 5.36
C ILE A 126 -17.57 14.68 4.06
N ALA A 127 -18.14 14.24 2.94
CA ALA A 127 -17.93 14.89 1.64
C ALA A 127 -18.42 16.35 1.62
N GLU A 128 -19.60 16.61 2.18
CA GLU A 128 -20.13 17.97 2.29
C GLU A 128 -19.27 18.85 3.20
N HIS A 129 -18.75 18.29 4.30
CA HIS A 129 -17.90 19.04 5.23
C HIS A 129 -16.54 19.39 4.62
N VAL A 130 -15.86 18.40 3.99
CA VAL A 130 -14.49 18.57 3.50
C VAL A 130 -14.44 19.23 2.13
N GLY A 131 -15.36 18.86 1.23
CA GLY A 131 -15.42 19.35 -0.15
C GLY A 131 -16.39 20.51 -0.39
N GLY A 132 -17.10 20.95 0.67
CA GLY A 132 -18.18 21.96 0.55
C GLY A 132 -19.44 21.43 -0.12
N SER A 133 -19.35 20.37 -0.90
CA SER A 133 -20.44 19.61 -1.53
C SER A 133 -19.97 18.22 -1.90
N VAL A 134 -20.90 17.29 -2.20
CA VAL A 134 -20.57 15.95 -2.71
C VAL A 134 -19.80 16.04 -4.04
N GLU A 135 -20.20 16.97 -4.89
CA GLU A 135 -19.59 17.21 -6.19
C GLU A 135 -18.18 17.77 -6.06
N GLY A 136 -17.98 18.76 -5.16
CA GLY A 136 -16.66 19.32 -4.83
C GLY A 136 -15.71 18.25 -4.25
N PHE A 137 -16.24 17.37 -3.39
CA PHE A 137 -15.47 16.27 -2.84
C PHE A 137 -15.09 15.23 -3.90
N ALA A 138 -15.97 14.94 -4.89
CA ALA A 138 -15.64 14.07 -6.00
C ALA A 138 -14.46 14.61 -6.83
N VAL A 139 -14.36 15.92 -7.02
CA VAL A 139 -13.20 16.55 -7.65
C VAL A 139 -11.91 16.30 -6.82
N MET A 140 -12.00 16.42 -5.49
CA MET A 140 -10.85 16.12 -4.60
C MET A 140 -10.43 14.65 -4.68
N MET A 141 -11.41 13.71 -4.72
CA MET A 141 -11.14 12.27 -4.89
C MET A 141 -10.39 11.97 -6.19
N ASN A 142 -10.83 12.54 -7.31
CA ASN A 142 -10.18 12.33 -8.61
C ASN A 142 -8.80 12.99 -8.68
N ARG A 143 -8.62 14.18 -8.10
CA ARG A 143 -7.28 14.78 -7.95
C ARG A 143 -6.35 13.90 -7.12
N LYS A 144 -6.83 13.28 -6.04
CA LYS A 144 -6.07 12.32 -5.26
C LYS A 144 -5.75 11.07 -6.08
N ALA A 145 -6.69 10.57 -6.89
CA ALA A 145 -6.47 9.44 -7.80
C ALA A 145 -5.32 9.74 -8.79
N GLU A 146 -5.32 10.92 -9.42
CA GLU A 146 -4.23 11.38 -10.28
C GLU A 146 -2.89 11.45 -9.54
N GLN A 147 -2.87 12.03 -8.32
CA GLN A 147 -1.65 12.17 -7.51
C GLN A 147 -0.98 10.83 -7.18
N ILE A 148 -1.76 9.78 -6.96
CA ILE A 148 -1.26 8.44 -6.63
C ILE A 148 -1.21 7.50 -7.83
N GLY A 149 -1.54 8.00 -9.04
CA GLY A 149 -1.45 7.26 -10.30
C GLY A 149 -2.47 6.13 -10.41
N LEU A 150 -3.76 6.40 -10.16
CA LEU A 150 -4.87 5.48 -10.38
C LEU A 150 -5.44 5.67 -11.78
N ASP A 151 -4.84 5.01 -12.77
CA ASP A 151 -5.11 5.26 -14.18
C ASP A 151 -6.45 4.68 -14.68
N HIS A 152 -7.04 3.74 -13.92
CA HIS A 152 -8.27 3.05 -14.24
C HIS A 152 -9.38 3.35 -13.22
N SER A 153 -9.41 4.59 -12.69
CA SER A 153 -10.35 4.98 -11.63
C SER A 153 -11.02 6.31 -11.92
N ASN A 154 -12.32 6.38 -11.62
CA ASN A 154 -13.08 7.63 -11.60
C ASN A 154 -14.12 7.61 -10.49
N PHE A 155 -14.15 8.63 -9.65
CA PHE A 155 -15.01 8.74 -8.49
C PHE A 155 -16.05 9.82 -8.69
N THR A 156 -17.35 9.47 -8.68
CA THR A 156 -18.45 10.42 -8.84
C THR A 156 -19.21 10.65 -7.54
N ASN A 157 -19.00 9.82 -6.51
CA ASN A 157 -19.64 9.96 -5.20
C ASN A 157 -18.77 9.37 -4.09
N PRO A 158 -18.96 9.77 -2.80
CA PRO A 158 -18.10 9.34 -1.69
C PRO A 158 -18.46 7.96 -1.11
N SER A 159 -19.57 7.34 -1.53
CA SER A 159 -20.12 6.14 -0.89
C SER A 159 -19.92 4.87 -1.68
N GLY A 160 -19.81 4.94 -3.01
CA GLY A 160 -19.78 3.82 -3.93
C GLY A 160 -21.15 3.24 -4.25
N LEU A 161 -22.24 4.04 -4.09
CA LEU A 161 -23.55 3.70 -4.63
C LEU A 161 -23.51 3.73 -6.17
N ASP A 162 -24.31 2.85 -6.79
CA ASP A 162 -24.38 2.68 -8.24
C ASP A 162 -25.21 3.80 -8.94
N GLU A 163 -24.97 5.06 -8.54
CA GLU A 163 -25.69 6.24 -9.06
C GLU A 163 -25.23 6.63 -10.50
N SER A 164 -24.02 6.20 -10.89
CA SER A 164 -23.46 6.48 -12.22
C SER A 164 -22.70 5.27 -12.77
N ALA A 165 -22.69 5.09 -14.09
CA ALA A 165 -21.81 4.15 -14.77
C ALA A 165 -20.35 4.62 -14.75
N ASP A 166 -20.11 5.91 -14.61
CA ASP A 166 -18.79 6.52 -14.60
C ASP A 166 -18.11 6.43 -13.22
N HIS A 167 -18.74 5.73 -12.25
CA HIS A 167 -18.13 5.44 -10.95
C HIS A 167 -17.49 4.07 -10.96
N TYR A 168 -16.16 4.01 -11.09
CA TYR A 168 -15.41 2.77 -11.22
C TYR A 168 -13.99 2.88 -10.68
N SER A 169 -13.35 1.74 -10.49
CA SER A 169 -11.91 1.59 -10.28
C SER A 169 -11.48 0.19 -10.74
N SER A 170 -10.21 -0.12 -10.69
CA SER A 170 -9.67 -1.44 -10.98
C SER A 170 -9.12 -2.11 -9.71
N ALA A 171 -8.85 -3.42 -9.76
CA ALA A 171 -8.29 -4.12 -8.62
C ALA A 171 -6.85 -3.64 -8.31
N ASP A 172 -6.04 -3.39 -9.33
CA ASP A 172 -4.68 -2.88 -9.18
C ASP A 172 -4.68 -1.45 -8.60
N ASP A 173 -5.58 -0.57 -9.08
CA ASP A 173 -5.72 0.79 -8.54
C ASP A 173 -6.18 0.79 -7.08
N LEU A 174 -7.17 -0.06 -6.75
CA LEU A 174 -7.62 -0.19 -5.36
C LEU A 174 -6.54 -0.76 -4.44
N ALA A 175 -5.71 -1.67 -4.93
CA ALA A 175 -4.57 -2.17 -4.18
C ALA A 175 -3.52 -1.06 -3.95
N LYS A 176 -3.23 -0.25 -4.97
CA LYS A 176 -2.37 0.93 -4.87
C LYS A 176 -2.95 1.97 -3.90
N LEU A 177 -4.25 2.27 -3.99
CA LEU A 177 -4.96 3.17 -3.07
C LEU A 177 -4.90 2.68 -1.63
N ALA A 178 -5.16 1.39 -1.40
CA ALA A 178 -5.10 0.80 -0.07
C ALA A 178 -3.67 0.82 0.50
N ALA A 179 -2.66 0.47 -0.31
CA ALA A 179 -1.26 0.53 0.07
C ALA A 179 -0.81 1.96 0.42
N TYR A 180 -1.28 2.97 -0.34
CA TYR A 180 -1.08 4.38 0.00
C TYR A 180 -1.72 4.73 1.34
N SER A 181 -3.00 4.40 1.51
CA SER A 181 -3.79 4.75 2.69
C SER A 181 -3.25 4.10 3.97
N LEU A 182 -2.78 2.85 3.91
CA LEU A 182 -2.21 2.11 5.04
C LEU A 182 -0.89 2.69 5.55
N LYS A 183 -0.20 3.55 4.78
CA LYS A 183 0.98 4.31 5.26
C LYS A 183 0.58 5.44 6.20
N ASN A 184 -0.69 5.86 6.21
CA ASN A 184 -1.20 6.85 7.14
C ASN A 184 -1.60 6.17 8.48
N PRO A 185 -1.00 6.54 9.62
CA PRO A 185 -1.24 5.87 10.90
C PRO A 185 -2.67 6.01 11.40
N THR A 186 -3.34 7.14 11.10
CA THR A 186 -4.75 7.35 11.46
C THR A 186 -5.67 6.41 10.66
N PHE A 187 -5.41 6.27 9.36
CA PHE A 187 -6.17 5.36 8.53
C PHE A 187 -5.99 3.92 9.01
N GLN A 188 -4.73 3.52 9.29
CA GLN A 188 -4.41 2.19 9.80
C GLN A 188 -5.10 1.90 11.14
N GLU A 189 -5.06 2.86 12.10
CA GLU A 189 -5.76 2.76 13.39
C GLU A 189 -7.26 2.47 13.19
N ILE A 190 -7.91 3.22 12.28
CA ILE A 190 -9.35 3.08 12.04
C ILE A 190 -9.68 1.71 11.43
N VAL A 191 -8.98 1.28 10.38
CA VAL A 191 -9.36 0.07 9.64
C VAL A 191 -9.07 -1.24 10.37
N GLN A 192 -8.08 -1.26 11.27
CA GLN A 192 -7.76 -2.41 12.11
C GLN A 192 -8.68 -2.56 13.32
N THR A 193 -9.43 -1.49 13.67
CA THR A 193 -10.32 -1.50 14.84
C THR A 193 -11.47 -2.49 14.64
N LYS A 194 -11.57 -3.48 15.54
CA LYS A 194 -12.62 -4.51 15.52
C LYS A 194 -13.96 -3.99 16.04
N MET A 195 -13.93 -3.13 17.06
CA MET A 195 -15.10 -2.54 17.69
C MET A 195 -14.73 -1.22 18.37
N ILE A 196 -15.63 -0.25 18.29
CA ILE A 196 -15.50 1.03 19.00
C ILE A 196 -16.85 1.45 19.58
N LYS A 197 -16.81 2.11 20.74
CA LYS A 197 -17.93 2.87 21.30
C LYS A 197 -17.73 4.35 21.00
N VAL A 198 -18.79 5.00 20.53
CA VAL A 198 -18.79 6.41 20.13
C VAL A 198 -19.96 7.11 20.80
N PRO A 199 -19.75 8.28 21.42
CA PRO A 199 -20.84 9.04 22.02
C PRO A 199 -21.96 9.33 21.03
N ASN A 200 -23.21 9.19 21.46
CA ASN A 200 -24.37 9.61 20.70
C ASN A 200 -24.80 11.00 21.19
N PRO A 201 -24.63 12.06 20.39
CA PRO A 201 -24.93 13.42 20.86
C PRO A 201 -26.41 13.69 21.13
N ASN A 202 -27.30 12.81 20.67
CA ASN A 202 -28.75 12.97 20.79
C ASN A 202 -29.40 12.08 21.87
N GLU A 203 -28.63 11.14 22.44
CA GLU A 203 -29.19 10.12 23.34
C GLU A 203 -28.20 9.82 24.49
N SER A 204 -28.67 9.21 25.55
CA SER A 204 -27.84 8.82 26.70
C SER A 204 -27.00 7.55 26.48
N TRP A 205 -27.21 6.84 25.36
CA TRP A 205 -26.48 5.63 25.02
C TRP A 205 -25.43 5.90 23.94
N GLU A 206 -24.36 5.07 23.91
CA GLU A 206 -23.29 5.18 22.94
C GLU A 206 -23.55 4.30 21.72
N TYR A 207 -23.14 4.77 20.55
CA TYR A 207 -23.02 3.90 19.37
C TYR A 207 -21.98 2.82 19.65
N THR A 208 -22.32 1.55 19.41
CA THR A 208 -21.36 0.44 19.41
C THR A 208 -21.22 -0.09 17.99
N TRP A 209 -20.07 0.17 17.38
CA TRP A 209 -19.79 -0.19 15.99
C TRP A 209 -18.80 -1.34 15.90
N PHE A 210 -19.25 -2.47 15.37
CA PHE A 210 -18.43 -3.62 15.03
C PHE A 210 -18.00 -3.53 13.58
N ASN A 211 -16.71 -3.82 13.30
CA ASN A 211 -16.20 -3.84 11.95
C ASN A 211 -16.81 -5.01 11.15
N LYS A 212 -17.33 -4.71 9.96
CA LYS A 212 -17.91 -5.71 9.05
C LYS A 212 -16.86 -6.61 8.40
N ASN A 213 -15.58 -6.22 8.44
CA ASN A 213 -14.48 -6.99 7.84
C ASN A 213 -14.14 -8.21 8.68
N LYS A 214 -14.64 -9.37 8.28
CA LYS A 214 -14.40 -10.64 8.96
C LYS A 214 -12.94 -11.10 8.92
N MET A 215 -12.13 -10.63 7.94
CA MET A 215 -10.71 -10.98 7.85
C MET A 215 -9.94 -10.65 9.12
N LEU A 216 -10.33 -9.60 9.87
CA LEU A 216 -9.75 -9.24 11.17
C LEU A 216 -9.84 -10.35 12.23
N GLY A 217 -10.67 -11.37 12.02
CA GLY A 217 -10.78 -12.55 12.89
C GLY A 217 -10.46 -13.86 12.19
N LEU A 218 -10.42 -13.88 10.85
CA LEU A 218 -10.23 -15.10 10.06
C LEU A 218 -8.76 -15.37 9.68
N PHE A 219 -7.95 -14.30 9.57
CA PHE A 219 -6.56 -14.44 9.17
C PHE A 219 -5.63 -13.82 10.21
N ASP A 220 -4.62 -14.57 10.62
CA ASP A 220 -3.63 -14.08 11.57
C ASP A 220 -2.78 -12.97 10.95
N GLY A 221 -2.66 -11.86 11.69
CA GLY A 221 -2.00 -10.65 11.21
C GLY A 221 -2.89 -9.72 10.39
N ALA A 222 -4.18 -10.06 10.14
CA ALA A 222 -5.09 -9.18 9.41
C ALA A 222 -5.32 -7.85 10.15
N ASP A 223 -5.18 -6.73 9.42
CA ASP A 223 -5.17 -5.37 9.96
C ASP A 223 -5.98 -4.35 9.14
N GLY A 224 -6.82 -4.79 8.20
CA GLY A 224 -7.71 -3.93 7.40
C GLY A 224 -8.44 -4.70 6.31
N VAL A 225 -9.16 -4.10 5.40
CA VAL A 225 -9.40 -2.69 5.16
C VAL A 225 -10.89 -2.41 5.03
N LYS A 226 -11.57 -2.93 3.95
CA LYS A 226 -12.96 -2.54 3.63
C LYS A 226 -13.71 -3.60 2.84
N THR A 227 -14.99 -3.79 3.20
CA THR A 227 -15.96 -4.62 2.47
C THR A 227 -16.84 -3.77 1.57
N GLY A 228 -17.27 -4.31 0.43
CA GLY A 228 -18.21 -3.66 -0.48
C GLY A 228 -19.22 -4.65 -1.06
N TYR A 229 -20.46 -4.19 -1.25
CA TYR A 229 -21.50 -4.91 -1.95
C TYR A 229 -22.54 -3.95 -2.52
N THR A 230 -22.87 -4.11 -3.78
CA THR A 230 -24.11 -3.61 -4.39
C THR A 230 -24.67 -4.70 -5.30
N LYS A 231 -25.89 -4.51 -5.80
CA LYS A 231 -26.49 -5.46 -6.73
C LYS A 231 -25.72 -5.57 -8.05
N LEU A 232 -25.08 -4.49 -8.50
CA LEU A 232 -24.32 -4.46 -9.76
C LEU A 232 -22.85 -4.85 -9.56
N ALA A 233 -22.18 -4.31 -8.54
CA ALA A 233 -20.78 -4.62 -8.26
C ALA A 233 -20.58 -6.03 -7.70
N LYS A 234 -21.62 -6.65 -7.11
CA LYS A 234 -21.53 -7.90 -6.33
C LYS A 234 -20.61 -7.73 -5.11
N ARG A 235 -20.02 -8.83 -4.61
CA ARG A 235 -19.12 -8.79 -3.46
C ARG A 235 -17.75 -8.26 -3.89
N CYS A 236 -17.27 -7.28 -3.16
CA CYS A 236 -15.95 -6.69 -3.33
C CYS A 236 -15.27 -6.60 -1.95
N LEU A 237 -13.99 -6.88 -1.90
CA LEU A 237 -13.23 -6.86 -0.65
C LEU A 237 -11.83 -6.27 -0.89
N VAL A 238 -11.38 -5.45 0.07
CA VAL A 238 -9.97 -5.14 0.28
C VAL A 238 -9.61 -5.61 1.67
N SER A 239 -8.59 -6.46 1.79
CA SER A 239 -8.00 -6.82 3.07
C SER A 239 -6.50 -6.61 3.08
N SER A 240 -5.96 -6.39 4.27
CA SER A 240 -4.52 -6.33 4.50
C SER A 240 -4.14 -7.21 5.69
N ALA A 241 -2.88 -7.63 5.69
CA ALA A 241 -2.30 -8.35 6.81
C ALA A 241 -0.80 -8.01 6.93
N THR A 242 -0.31 -7.98 8.17
CA THR A 242 1.10 -7.76 8.51
C THR A 242 1.67 -9.00 9.20
N ARG A 243 2.80 -9.53 8.66
CA ARG A 243 3.59 -10.61 9.27
C ARG A 243 5.07 -10.32 9.11
N ASN A 244 5.84 -10.48 10.17
CA ASN A 244 7.29 -10.31 10.16
C ASN A 244 7.77 -9.00 9.52
N GLY A 245 7.04 -7.89 9.74
CA GLY A 245 7.36 -6.57 9.19
C GLY A 245 7.01 -6.36 7.72
N GLN A 246 6.42 -7.36 7.05
CA GLN A 246 5.85 -7.25 5.72
C GLN A 246 4.34 -7.05 5.81
N GLN A 247 3.80 -6.07 5.08
CA GLN A 247 2.36 -5.85 4.96
C GLN A 247 1.90 -6.07 3.52
N LEU A 248 0.89 -6.93 3.33
CA LEU A 248 0.30 -7.25 2.05
C LEU A 248 -1.15 -6.75 1.97
N VAL A 249 -1.58 -6.36 0.78
CA VAL A 249 -2.96 -5.99 0.44
C VAL A 249 -3.49 -6.90 -0.64
N VAL A 250 -4.69 -7.44 -0.43
CA VAL A 250 -5.47 -8.17 -1.42
C VAL A 250 -6.72 -7.37 -1.76
N VAL A 251 -7.04 -7.35 -3.05
CA VAL A 251 -8.30 -6.82 -3.59
C VAL A 251 -8.98 -7.91 -4.41
N THR A 252 -10.27 -8.12 -4.20
CA THR A 252 -11.12 -8.91 -5.11
C THR A 252 -12.38 -8.12 -5.47
N LEU A 253 -12.75 -8.20 -6.76
CA LEU A 253 -13.95 -7.57 -7.31
C LEU A 253 -14.85 -8.67 -7.92
N ASN A 254 -16.16 -8.58 -7.64
CA ASN A 254 -17.16 -9.58 -8.03
C ASN A 254 -16.70 -11.00 -7.68
N ASP A 255 -16.56 -11.26 -6.38
CA ASP A 255 -16.04 -12.50 -5.83
C ASP A 255 -17.07 -13.17 -4.92
N GLY A 256 -17.53 -14.35 -5.29
CA GLY A 256 -18.50 -15.11 -4.49
C GLY A 256 -17.91 -15.70 -3.22
N ASP A 257 -16.60 -15.92 -3.17
CA ASP A 257 -15.87 -16.56 -2.05
C ASP A 257 -14.70 -15.71 -1.52
N ASP A 258 -14.94 -14.40 -1.41
CA ASP A 258 -13.94 -13.37 -1.10
C ASP A 258 -13.11 -13.68 0.16
N TRP A 259 -13.72 -14.23 1.24
CA TRP A 259 -12.98 -14.55 2.46
C TRP A 259 -11.94 -15.65 2.27
N ALA A 260 -12.29 -16.71 1.55
CA ALA A 260 -11.39 -17.82 1.26
C ALA A 260 -10.30 -17.40 0.26
N ASP A 261 -10.66 -16.64 -0.78
CA ASP A 261 -9.72 -16.15 -1.78
C ASP A 261 -8.69 -15.21 -1.16
N HIS A 262 -9.12 -14.29 -0.29
CA HIS A 262 -8.21 -13.41 0.46
C HIS A 262 -7.27 -14.19 1.38
N THR A 263 -7.81 -15.20 2.10
CA THR A 263 -6.99 -16.06 2.96
C THR A 263 -5.90 -16.77 2.15
N ARG A 264 -6.27 -17.36 1.00
CA ARG A 264 -5.32 -18.07 0.13
C ARG A 264 -4.28 -17.14 -0.48
N LEU A 265 -4.69 -15.96 -0.99
CA LEU A 265 -3.79 -15.00 -1.60
C LEU A 265 -2.80 -14.40 -0.60
N LEU A 266 -3.24 -14.03 0.61
CA LEU A 266 -2.35 -13.54 1.67
C LEU A 266 -1.34 -14.62 2.08
N GLN A 267 -1.80 -15.84 2.31
CA GLN A 267 -0.93 -16.96 2.68
C GLN A 267 0.12 -17.20 1.58
N TRP A 268 -0.33 -17.31 0.32
CA TRP A 268 0.55 -17.50 -0.83
C TRP A 268 1.57 -16.37 -0.97
N GLY A 269 1.16 -15.11 -0.77
CA GLY A 269 2.06 -13.97 -0.85
C GLY A 269 3.17 -14.01 0.20
N PHE A 270 2.84 -14.29 1.46
CA PHE A 270 3.82 -14.40 2.54
C PHE A 270 4.78 -15.60 2.38
N GLU A 271 4.28 -16.72 1.84
CA GLU A 271 5.08 -17.94 1.63
C GLU A 271 6.07 -17.81 0.47
N HIS A 272 5.64 -17.19 -0.62
CA HIS A 272 6.43 -17.19 -1.85
C HIS A 272 7.21 -15.90 -2.09
N TYR A 273 6.77 -14.77 -1.52
CA TYR A 273 7.42 -13.46 -1.65
C TYR A 273 7.86 -12.90 -0.29
N PRO A 274 8.72 -13.62 0.46
CA PRO A 274 9.21 -13.09 1.73
C PRO A 274 9.98 -11.79 1.52
N LEU A 275 9.96 -10.92 2.54
CA LEU A 275 10.72 -9.69 2.55
C LEU A 275 12.21 -10.02 2.73
N VAL A 276 13.00 -9.90 1.66
CA VAL A 276 14.43 -10.20 1.64
C VAL A 276 15.24 -8.95 1.95
N PRO A 277 16.10 -8.94 2.99
CA PRO A 277 17.02 -7.83 3.21
C PRO A 277 18.11 -7.87 2.13
N LEU A 278 18.23 -6.77 1.38
CA LEU A 278 19.21 -6.61 0.29
C LEU A 278 20.37 -5.73 0.69
N LEU A 279 20.15 -4.69 1.50
CA LEU A 279 21.17 -3.77 1.99
C LEU A 279 20.96 -3.50 3.46
N GLN A 280 22.08 -3.28 4.17
CA GLN A 280 22.09 -2.81 5.55
C GLN A 280 22.58 -1.35 5.61
N LYS A 281 22.07 -0.59 6.56
CA LYS A 281 22.52 0.76 6.86
C LYS A 281 23.99 0.76 7.21
N GLY A 282 24.77 1.67 6.61
CA GLY A 282 26.21 1.77 6.81
C GLY A 282 27.02 0.72 6.02
N GLN A 283 26.40 -0.06 5.13
CA GLN A 283 27.09 -1.02 4.27
C GLN A 283 27.95 -0.28 3.24
N ALA A 284 29.23 -0.66 3.12
CA ALA A 284 30.12 -0.13 2.10
C ALA A 284 29.62 -0.49 0.69
N VAL A 285 29.80 0.43 -0.25
CA VAL A 285 29.35 0.27 -1.64
C VAL A 285 30.57 0.20 -2.55
N ASP A 286 30.74 -0.93 -3.22
CA ASP A 286 31.87 -1.20 -4.10
C ASP A 286 32.05 -0.11 -5.17
N GLY A 287 33.30 0.24 -5.45
CA GLY A 287 33.66 1.27 -6.42
C GLY A 287 33.41 2.72 -5.94
N THR A 288 33.01 2.90 -4.67
CA THR A 288 32.82 4.24 -4.06
C THR A 288 33.41 4.33 -2.67
N PRO A 289 33.75 5.52 -2.13
CA PRO A 289 34.14 5.69 -0.74
C PRO A 289 32.94 5.83 0.21
N TYR A 290 31.71 5.56 -0.26
CA TYR A 290 30.46 5.85 0.44
C TYR A 290 29.81 4.60 1.00
N VAL A 291 28.85 4.82 1.91
CA VAL A 291 28.03 3.77 2.52
C VAL A 291 26.53 4.07 2.33
N THR A 292 25.71 3.05 2.45
CA THR A 292 24.25 3.14 2.38
C THR A 292 23.69 3.90 3.60
N GLU A 293 22.76 4.84 3.38
CA GLU A 293 22.15 5.62 4.47
C GLU A 293 21.14 4.81 5.29
N ARG A 294 20.50 3.82 4.70
CA ARG A 294 19.40 3.04 5.33
C ARG A 294 19.38 1.60 4.85
N ASP A 295 18.65 0.76 5.60
CA ASP A 295 18.31 -0.59 5.19
C ASP A 295 17.40 -0.57 3.95
N PHE A 296 17.54 -1.60 3.12
CA PHE A 296 16.62 -1.83 2.03
C PHE A 296 16.26 -3.33 1.96
N SER A 297 14.96 -3.59 1.95
CA SER A 297 14.40 -4.94 1.79
C SER A 297 13.33 -4.92 0.72
N TYR A 298 13.20 -6.01 -0.02
CA TYR A 298 12.24 -6.13 -1.11
C TYR A 298 11.61 -7.53 -1.12
N PRO A 299 10.31 -7.68 -1.41
CA PRO A 299 9.67 -8.98 -1.53
C PRO A 299 10.17 -9.68 -2.80
N LEU A 300 10.82 -10.84 -2.65
CA LEU A 300 11.43 -11.58 -3.76
C LEU A 300 11.06 -13.05 -3.73
N LEU A 301 10.87 -13.62 -4.91
CA LEU A 301 10.96 -15.06 -5.09
C LEU A 301 12.40 -15.53 -4.80
N SER A 302 12.56 -16.77 -4.34
CA SER A 302 13.89 -17.33 -4.07
C SER A 302 14.81 -17.29 -5.31
N VAL A 303 14.26 -17.46 -6.51
CA VAL A 303 14.97 -17.41 -7.81
C VAL A 303 15.36 -16.00 -8.25
N GLU A 304 14.81 -14.96 -7.65
CA GLU A 304 15.04 -13.57 -8.06
C GLU A 304 16.21 -12.93 -7.31
N LYS A 305 16.61 -13.50 -6.18
CA LYS A 305 17.62 -12.89 -5.30
C LYS A 305 18.93 -12.62 -6.01
N ASP A 306 19.40 -13.58 -6.80
CA ASP A 306 20.69 -13.48 -7.52
C ASP A 306 20.59 -12.63 -8.81
N ARG A 307 19.39 -12.18 -9.16
CA ARG A 307 19.12 -11.31 -10.31
C ARG A 307 19.03 -9.82 -9.91
N VAL A 308 19.16 -9.54 -8.59
CA VAL A 308 19.19 -8.16 -8.12
C VAL A 308 20.58 -7.57 -8.31
N THR A 309 20.65 -6.43 -8.99
CA THR A 309 21.88 -5.66 -9.18
C THR A 309 21.78 -4.33 -8.44
N ALA A 310 22.93 -3.78 -8.03
CA ALA A 310 23.04 -2.49 -7.35
C ALA A 310 24.07 -1.63 -8.10
N GLU A 311 23.66 -0.47 -8.61
CA GLU A 311 24.46 0.44 -9.38
C GLU A 311 24.60 1.77 -8.64
N PRO A 312 25.82 2.18 -8.21
CA PRO A 312 26.04 3.47 -7.59
C PRO A 312 26.02 4.59 -8.63
N GLU A 313 25.32 5.67 -8.32
CA GLU A 313 25.26 6.91 -9.09
C GLU A 313 25.71 8.06 -8.18
N PRO A 314 27.02 8.36 -8.10
CA PRO A 314 27.55 9.42 -7.25
C PRO A 314 27.16 10.80 -7.79
N PHE A 315 26.88 11.72 -6.87
CA PHE A 315 26.59 13.11 -7.24
C PHE A 315 27.89 13.90 -7.45
N PRO A 316 27.89 14.94 -8.31
CA PRO A 316 29.01 15.86 -8.42
C PRO A 316 29.36 16.45 -7.06
N PRO A 317 30.66 16.57 -6.70
CA PRO A 317 31.09 17.09 -5.39
C PRO A 317 30.52 18.47 -5.07
N ASP A 318 30.35 19.32 -6.09
CA ASP A 318 29.83 20.68 -5.93
C ASP A 318 28.30 20.78 -5.97
N SER A 319 27.60 19.67 -6.16
CA SER A 319 26.14 19.65 -6.15
C SER A 319 25.55 20.03 -4.80
N LEU A 320 24.36 20.60 -4.81
CA LEU A 320 23.64 20.92 -3.57
C LEU A 320 23.44 19.69 -2.70
N ASP A 321 23.06 18.57 -3.30
CA ASP A 321 22.82 17.30 -2.59
C ASP A 321 24.09 16.81 -1.89
N SER A 322 25.26 16.88 -2.58
CA SER A 322 26.56 16.52 -2.01
C SER A 322 26.95 17.44 -0.84
N ARG A 323 26.66 18.74 -0.94
CA ARG A 323 26.87 19.72 0.14
C ARG A 323 25.94 19.51 1.34
N LEU A 324 24.72 18.99 1.10
CA LEU A 324 23.76 18.60 2.12
C LEU A 324 24.04 17.22 2.74
N GLY A 325 25.15 16.57 2.33
CA GLY A 325 25.63 15.31 2.90
C GLY A 325 25.12 14.05 2.21
N GLU A 326 24.38 14.17 1.10
CA GLU A 326 23.98 13.05 0.25
C GLU A 326 24.95 12.96 -0.93
N LYS A 327 25.75 11.90 -0.98
CA LYS A 327 26.88 11.77 -1.90
C LYS A 327 26.55 11.09 -3.23
N GLY A 328 25.35 10.53 -3.33
CA GLY A 328 24.88 9.82 -4.49
C GLY A 328 23.67 8.95 -4.14
N THR A 329 23.28 8.13 -5.11
CA THR A 329 22.18 7.19 -4.97
C THR A 329 22.64 5.81 -5.41
N LEU A 330 22.34 4.77 -4.63
CA LEU A 330 22.48 3.38 -5.04
C LEU A 330 21.16 2.93 -5.64
N ARG A 331 21.15 2.59 -6.93
CA ARG A 331 19.99 2.12 -7.67
C ARG A 331 19.96 0.60 -7.63
N LEU A 332 18.88 0.01 -7.10
CA LEU A 332 18.67 -1.43 -7.10
C LEU A 332 17.72 -1.79 -8.24
N LYS A 333 18.10 -2.79 -9.02
CA LYS A 333 17.31 -3.32 -10.12
C LYS A 333 17.11 -4.82 -9.96
N LEU A 334 15.90 -5.30 -10.29
CA LEU A 334 15.62 -6.71 -10.52
C LEU A 334 15.53 -6.88 -12.04
N ASP A 335 16.47 -7.58 -12.63
CA ASP A 335 16.76 -7.53 -14.06
C ASP A 335 16.99 -6.05 -14.49
N ASP A 336 16.25 -5.52 -15.45
CA ASP A 336 16.34 -4.13 -15.87
C ASP A 336 15.36 -3.19 -15.16
N ARG A 337 14.47 -3.73 -14.31
CA ARG A 337 13.45 -2.94 -13.61
C ARG A 337 13.99 -2.34 -12.32
N LEU A 338 13.91 -1.03 -12.16
CA LEU A 338 14.23 -0.34 -10.92
C LEU A 338 13.25 -0.79 -9.82
N ILE A 339 13.80 -1.34 -8.70
CA ILE A 339 13.01 -1.79 -7.54
C ILE A 339 13.18 -0.88 -6.32
N GLY A 340 14.15 0.03 -6.35
CA GLY A 340 14.34 1.01 -5.31
C GLY A 340 15.66 1.76 -5.41
N THR A 341 15.78 2.79 -4.57
CA THR A 341 16.96 3.63 -4.45
C THR A 341 17.32 3.83 -2.98
N VAL A 342 18.62 3.85 -2.68
CA VAL A 342 19.14 4.12 -1.34
C VAL A 342 20.17 5.24 -1.43
N PRO A 343 20.03 6.33 -0.63
CA PRO A 343 21.02 7.39 -0.60
C PRO A 343 22.38 6.87 -0.14
N LEU A 344 23.43 7.43 -0.72
CA LEU A 344 24.82 7.21 -0.35
C LEU A 344 25.32 8.38 0.50
N VAL A 345 26.04 8.09 1.57
CA VAL A 345 26.56 9.07 2.52
C VAL A 345 28.02 8.77 2.87
N ASP A 346 28.72 9.73 3.44
CA ASP A 346 30.06 9.49 4.02
C ASP A 346 29.95 8.52 5.20
N PRO A 347 30.95 7.63 5.44
CA PRO A 347 30.93 6.70 6.57
C PRO A 347 30.84 7.36 7.94
N ALA A 348 31.29 8.62 8.07
CA ALA A 348 31.21 9.43 9.29
C ALA A 348 29.94 10.31 9.35
N SER A 349 29.02 10.18 8.41
CA SER A 349 27.84 11.04 8.32
C SER A 349 26.97 10.97 9.57
N PRO A 350 26.54 12.11 10.14
CA PRO A 350 25.57 12.14 11.23
C PRO A 350 24.20 11.54 10.85
N ARG A 351 23.90 11.45 9.55
CA ARG A 351 22.67 10.84 9.03
C ARG A 351 22.59 9.34 9.37
N LEU A 352 23.72 8.67 9.53
CA LEU A 352 23.76 7.26 9.97
C LEU A 352 23.34 7.08 11.45
N LYS A 353 23.43 8.14 12.27
CA LYS A 353 23.02 8.13 13.68
C LYS A 353 21.56 8.52 13.87
N ALA A 354 20.94 9.13 12.88
CA ALA A 354 19.53 9.47 12.92
C ALA A 354 18.70 8.18 12.99
N ALA A 355 17.72 8.13 13.92
CA ALA A 355 16.70 7.08 13.88
C ALA A 355 16.04 7.12 12.49
N ASP A 356 15.77 5.96 11.91
CA ASP A 356 15.02 5.88 10.67
C ASP A 356 13.67 6.57 10.91
N LYS A 357 13.59 7.84 10.57
CA LYS A 357 12.29 8.48 10.41
C LYS A 357 11.62 7.65 9.33
N ALA A 358 10.50 7.01 9.67
CA ALA A 358 9.69 6.29 8.73
C ALA A 358 9.62 7.14 7.46
N ALA A 359 10.35 6.70 6.45
CA ALA A 359 10.43 7.45 5.22
C ALA A 359 9.01 7.37 4.64
N PHE A 360 8.30 8.50 4.69
CA PHE A 360 7.20 8.77 3.77
C PHE A 360 7.84 8.83 2.36
N GLY A 361 8.26 7.68 1.88
CA GLY A 361 8.95 7.52 0.62
C GLY A 361 8.16 6.55 -0.22
N PHE A 362 7.34 7.09 -1.14
CA PHE A 362 7.00 6.38 -2.36
C PHE A 362 8.29 5.74 -2.90
N GLN A 363 8.34 4.43 -3.00
CA GLN A 363 9.21 3.78 -3.97
C GLN A 363 8.49 3.92 -5.30
N ALA A 364 8.80 5.02 -6.00
CA ALA A 364 8.17 5.38 -7.25
C ALA A 364 8.45 4.31 -8.32
N THR A 365 7.43 3.93 -9.06
CA THR A 365 7.57 3.29 -10.37
C THR A 365 8.22 4.28 -11.36
N ASP A 366 8.75 3.83 -12.50
CA ASP A 366 9.41 4.72 -13.47
C ASP A 366 8.52 5.90 -13.92
N ALA A 367 7.20 5.74 -13.93
CA ALA A 367 6.21 6.80 -14.19
C ALA A 367 6.16 7.83 -13.06
N ASP A 368 6.13 7.38 -11.79
CA ASP A 368 6.12 8.25 -10.60
C ASP A 368 7.44 9.00 -10.44
N MET A 369 8.57 8.38 -10.84
CA MET A 369 9.89 9.02 -10.85
C MET A 369 9.95 10.23 -11.77
N SER A 370 9.22 10.24 -12.89
CA SER A 370 9.18 11.39 -13.79
C SER A 370 8.49 12.60 -13.18
N VAL A 371 7.40 12.40 -12.45
CA VAL A 371 6.63 13.46 -11.77
C VAL A 371 7.38 13.96 -10.53
N TRP A 372 7.96 13.06 -9.72
CA TRP A 372 8.77 13.43 -8.55
C TRP A 372 10.08 14.13 -8.95
N ASN A 373 10.75 13.69 -10.00
CA ASN A 373 11.92 14.37 -10.55
C ASN A 373 11.54 15.76 -11.07
N ALA A 374 10.41 15.91 -11.77
CA ALA A 374 9.92 17.21 -12.20
C ALA A 374 9.61 18.13 -11.02
N TRP A 375 8.96 17.63 -9.97
CA TRP A 375 8.63 18.39 -8.76
C TRP A 375 9.86 18.74 -7.91
N SER A 376 10.75 17.78 -7.69
CA SER A 376 12.01 18.01 -6.97
C SER A 376 12.93 18.98 -7.72
N VAL A 377 12.98 18.92 -9.05
CA VAL A 377 13.68 19.88 -9.89
C VAL A 377 13.04 21.27 -9.80
N THR A 378 11.71 21.36 -9.77
CA THR A 378 11.00 22.64 -9.67
C THR A 378 11.18 23.25 -8.28
N LEU A 379 11.08 22.45 -7.19
CA LEU A 379 11.35 22.91 -5.84
C LEU A 379 12.80 23.32 -5.65
N ARG A 380 13.77 22.57 -6.19
CA ARG A 380 15.20 22.95 -6.17
C ARG A 380 15.47 24.24 -6.97
N LYS A 381 14.77 24.45 -8.09
CA LYS A 381 14.83 25.72 -8.85
C LYS A 381 14.25 26.88 -8.05
N ALA A 382 13.12 26.68 -7.35
CA ALA A 382 12.50 27.68 -6.51
C ALA A 382 13.40 28.05 -5.29
N ILE A 383 13.99 27.06 -4.62
CA ILE A 383 14.95 27.26 -3.53
C ILE A 383 16.21 27.97 -4.06
N ARG A 384 16.74 27.59 -5.23
CA ARG A 384 17.86 28.31 -5.84
C ARG A 384 17.52 29.78 -6.11
N ALA A 385 16.33 30.08 -6.63
CA ALA A 385 15.92 31.45 -6.90
C ALA A 385 15.80 32.30 -5.62
N MET A 386 15.43 31.68 -4.48
CA MET A 386 15.33 32.37 -3.19
C MET A 386 16.68 32.63 -2.50
N PHE A 387 17.70 31.86 -2.81
CA PHE A 387 19.02 31.93 -2.15
C PHE A 387 20.19 32.24 -3.11
N SER A 388 19.92 32.56 -4.38
CA SER A 388 20.96 33.13 -5.26
C SER A 388 21.08 34.62 -4.94
N PRO A 389 22.28 35.12 -4.57
CA PRO A 389 22.51 36.56 -4.51
C PRO A 389 22.30 37.11 -5.92
N GLY A 390 21.41 38.09 -6.04
CA GLY A 390 21.12 38.76 -7.28
C GLY A 390 22.44 39.29 -7.93
N VAL A 391 22.59 38.97 -9.23
CA VAL A 391 23.52 39.69 -10.12
C VAL A 391 22.77 40.90 -10.66
#